data_0e5bc360c731a2d7f17421896e07e566
#
_entry.id   0e5bc360c731a2d7f17421896e07e566
#
_cell.length_a   1.000
_cell.length_b   1.000
_cell.length_c   1.000
_cell.angle_alpha   90.00
_cell.angle_beta   90.00
_cell.angle_gamma   90.00
#
_symmetry.space_group_name_H-M   'P 1'
#
loop_
_entity.id
_entity.type
_entity.pdbx_description
1 polymer ?
#
loop_
_entity_poly.entity_id
_entity_poly.type
_entity_poly.pdbx_seq_one_letter_code
_entity_poly.pdbx_strand_id
1 'polypeptide(L)'
;EKAYERGIMFYINKPLNAIEVISVISNVAKLVNLQKSMDTIQGALMGIQSAPSVSRNVLNERYQKICSDIGIWGMKGIDELKKIIFTILEYQKVEKSYQMKEIYEKVAGELYGTDQLASNKKALEQRIRRIMLKALDNIAQMGAEDYYDPVFADYANLLFDFGQVRAEMRHLKDSSSEPGRISSKKFIEGFLLRMTA
;
A
#
# COMPACT_ATOMS: atom_id res chain seq x y z
N GLU A 1 -2.21 -31.86 -26.06
CA GLU A 1 -1.94 -32.73 -24.91
C GLU A 1 -0.61 -32.33 -24.24
N LYS A 2 0.53 -32.30 -24.96
CA LYS A 2 1.85 -31.93 -24.40
C LYS A 2 1.95 -30.54 -23.72
N ALA A 3 1.05 -29.60 -24.04
CA ALA A 3 1.04 -28.27 -23.43
C ALA A 3 0.44 -28.30 -22.02
N TYR A 4 -0.60 -29.10 -21.81
CA TYR A 4 -1.24 -29.24 -20.48
C TYR A 4 -0.32 -29.95 -19.47
N GLU A 5 0.48 -30.92 -19.92
CA GLU A 5 1.50 -31.59 -19.08
C GLU A 5 2.57 -30.63 -18.56
N ARG A 6 2.74 -29.47 -19.22
CA ARG A 6 3.67 -28.38 -18.81
C ARG A 6 3.02 -27.29 -17.98
N GLY A 7 1.79 -27.52 -17.49
CA GLY A 7 1.11 -26.57 -16.59
C GLY A 7 0.35 -25.43 -17.30
N ILE A 8 0.13 -25.53 -18.60
CA ILE A 8 -0.72 -24.56 -19.33
C ILE A 8 -2.18 -24.93 -19.05
N MET A 9 -2.92 -24.01 -18.43
CA MET A 9 -4.34 -24.23 -18.09
C MET A 9 -5.30 -23.87 -19.22
N PHE A 10 -4.94 -22.88 -20.05
CA PHE A 10 -5.76 -22.44 -21.19
C PHE A 10 -4.88 -22.05 -22.36
N TYR A 11 -5.39 -22.23 -23.60
CA TYR A 11 -4.77 -21.74 -24.82
C TYR A 11 -5.85 -21.17 -25.74
N ILE A 12 -5.48 -20.27 -26.61
CA ILE A 12 -6.36 -19.64 -27.58
C ILE A 12 -5.79 -19.85 -28.97
N ASN A 13 -6.60 -20.37 -29.91
CA ASN A 13 -6.19 -20.60 -31.27
C ASN A 13 -6.19 -19.31 -32.10
N LYS A 14 -5.31 -19.24 -33.10
CA LYS A 14 -5.35 -18.18 -34.11
C LYS A 14 -6.21 -18.63 -35.30
N PRO A 15 -7.04 -17.75 -35.89
CA PRO A 15 -7.21 -16.31 -35.60
C PRO A 15 -7.97 -16.07 -34.31
N LEU A 16 -7.60 -14.98 -33.59
CA LEU A 16 -8.18 -14.64 -32.29
C LEU A 16 -9.65 -14.26 -32.40
N ASN A 17 -10.50 -14.95 -31.64
CA ASN A 17 -11.92 -14.63 -31.51
C ASN A 17 -12.15 -13.89 -30.19
N ALA A 18 -12.74 -12.69 -30.25
CA ALA A 18 -12.99 -11.87 -29.07
C ALA A 18 -13.85 -12.58 -28.01
N ILE A 19 -14.83 -13.37 -28.42
CA ILE A 19 -15.72 -14.15 -27.52
C ILE A 19 -14.89 -15.21 -26.77
N GLU A 20 -14.01 -15.92 -27.48
CA GLU A 20 -13.14 -16.94 -26.90
C GLU A 20 -12.15 -16.30 -25.89
N VAL A 21 -11.54 -15.18 -26.24
CA VAL A 21 -10.62 -14.42 -25.35
C VAL A 21 -11.33 -14.00 -24.08
N ILE A 22 -12.53 -13.40 -24.19
CA ILE A 22 -13.32 -12.96 -23.03
C ILE A 22 -13.73 -14.16 -22.16
N SER A 23 -14.13 -15.27 -22.78
CA SER A 23 -14.49 -16.50 -22.06
C SER A 23 -13.30 -17.06 -21.26
N VAL A 24 -12.13 -17.15 -21.89
CA VAL A 24 -10.90 -17.63 -21.22
C VAL A 24 -10.53 -16.72 -20.07
N ILE A 25 -10.52 -15.40 -20.27
CA ILE A 25 -10.22 -14.41 -19.19
C ILE A 25 -11.22 -14.56 -18.05
N SER A 26 -12.52 -14.68 -18.34
CA SER A 26 -13.55 -14.86 -17.31
C SER A 26 -13.35 -16.16 -16.52
N ASN A 27 -13.00 -17.26 -17.18
CA ASN A 27 -12.75 -18.54 -16.52
C ASN A 27 -11.48 -18.51 -15.67
N VAL A 28 -10.40 -17.87 -16.14
CA VAL A 28 -9.18 -17.65 -15.35
C VAL A 28 -9.49 -16.79 -14.13
N ALA A 29 -10.23 -15.72 -14.27
CA ALA A 29 -10.64 -14.85 -13.15
C ALA A 29 -11.47 -15.62 -12.10
N LYS A 30 -12.39 -16.48 -12.53
CA LYS A 30 -13.17 -17.36 -11.63
C LYS A 30 -12.27 -18.35 -10.88
N LEU A 31 -11.32 -18.98 -11.56
CA LEU A 31 -10.38 -19.92 -10.93
C LEU A 31 -9.49 -19.23 -9.89
N VAL A 32 -8.96 -18.06 -10.22
CA VAL A 32 -8.16 -17.25 -9.27
C VAL A 32 -8.99 -16.87 -8.04
N ASN A 33 -10.25 -16.46 -8.22
CA ASN A 33 -11.14 -16.12 -7.11
C ASN A 33 -11.51 -17.36 -6.27
N LEU A 34 -11.74 -18.52 -6.88
CA LEU A 34 -11.97 -19.79 -6.18
C LEU A 34 -10.74 -20.21 -5.37
N GLN A 35 -9.55 -20.08 -5.93
CA GLN A 35 -8.30 -20.40 -5.26
C GLN A 35 -8.07 -19.48 -4.04
N LYS A 36 -8.32 -18.16 -4.19
CA LYS A 36 -8.30 -17.21 -3.07
C LYS A 36 -9.31 -17.58 -1.97
N SER A 37 -10.50 -18.02 -2.35
CA SER A 37 -11.54 -18.46 -1.40
C SER A 37 -11.13 -19.74 -0.67
N MET A 38 -10.50 -20.69 -1.34
CA MET A 38 -9.98 -21.92 -0.74
C MET A 38 -8.82 -21.63 0.23
N ASP A 39 -7.89 -20.75 -0.14
CA ASP A 39 -6.80 -20.32 0.74
C ASP A 39 -7.34 -19.63 2.01
N THR A 40 -8.43 -18.86 1.88
CA THR A 40 -9.12 -18.23 3.01
C THR A 40 -9.79 -19.28 3.92
N ILE A 41 -10.44 -20.29 3.34
CA ILE A 41 -11.09 -21.38 4.09
C ILE A 41 -10.04 -22.28 4.76
N GLN A 42 -8.95 -22.62 4.08
CA GLN A 42 -7.84 -23.38 4.69
C GLN A 42 -7.17 -22.60 5.83
N GLY A 43 -6.99 -21.29 5.67
CA GLY A 43 -6.51 -20.40 6.73
C GLY A 43 -7.46 -20.38 7.94
N ALA A 44 -8.76 -20.35 7.71
CA ALA A 44 -9.79 -20.39 8.76
C ALA A 44 -9.86 -21.75 9.47
N LEU A 45 -9.68 -22.86 8.77
CA LEU A 45 -9.69 -24.21 9.34
C LEU A 45 -8.42 -24.54 10.16
N MET A 46 -7.25 -23.96 9.77
CA MET A 46 -6.03 -24.07 10.58
C MET A 46 -5.99 -23.07 11.75
N GLY A 47 -6.90 -22.10 11.79
CA GLY A 47 -6.92 -20.94 12.70
C GLY A 47 -7.88 -21.06 13.88
N ILE A 48 -8.30 -22.25 14.30
CA ILE A 48 -9.22 -22.40 15.49
C ILE A 48 -8.53 -22.00 16.81
N GLN A 49 -7.31 -21.48 16.81
CA GLN A 49 -6.62 -21.00 18.03
C GLN A 49 -5.97 -19.61 17.96
N SER A 50 -6.28 -18.77 16.99
CA SER A 50 -5.85 -17.36 17.07
C SER A 50 -6.82 -16.45 16.30
N ALA A 51 -7.03 -15.24 16.82
CA ALA A 51 -7.85 -14.20 16.20
C ALA A 51 -7.57 -14.10 14.68
N PRO A 52 -8.58 -13.78 13.83
CA PRO A 52 -8.45 -13.83 12.37
C PRO A 52 -7.31 -12.94 11.90
N SER A 53 -6.14 -13.54 11.69
CA SER A 53 -5.02 -12.82 11.07
C SER A 53 -5.41 -12.57 9.62
N VAL A 54 -5.64 -11.31 9.28
CA VAL A 54 -5.89 -10.89 7.90
C VAL A 54 -4.79 -11.47 7.00
N SER A 55 -5.19 -12.25 5.99
CA SER A 55 -4.25 -12.91 5.10
C SER A 55 -3.26 -11.89 4.51
N ARG A 56 -1.98 -12.28 4.38
CA ARG A 56 -0.95 -11.42 3.79
C ARG A 56 -1.31 -10.92 2.38
N ASN A 57 -2.08 -11.73 1.63
CA ASN A 57 -2.57 -11.34 0.31
C ASN A 57 -3.58 -10.21 0.39
N VAL A 58 -4.53 -10.26 1.32
CA VAL A 58 -5.49 -9.18 1.56
C VAL A 58 -4.80 -7.90 1.99
N LEU A 59 -3.80 -7.97 2.86
CA LEU A 59 -3.00 -6.81 3.24
C LEU A 59 -2.23 -6.21 2.06
N ASN A 60 -1.71 -7.05 1.15
CA ASN A 60 -1.06 -6.58 -0.07
C ASN A 60 -2.04 -5.85 -1.00
N GLU A 61 -3.24 -6.41 -1.20
CA GLU A 61 -4.28 -5.79 -2.02
C GLU A 61 -4.73 -4.44 -1.44
N ARG A 62 -4.92 -4.38 -0.11
CA ARG A 62 -5.26 -3.13 0.58
C ARG A 62 -4.14 -2.10 0.49
N TYR A 63 -2.88 -2.51 0.64
CA TYR A 63 -1.72 -1.65 0.44
C TYR A 63 -1.72 -1.01 -0.95
N GLN A 64 -1.88 -1.83 -1.99
CA GLN A 64 -1.93 -1.38 -3.38
C GLN A 64 -3.08 -0.40 -3.62
N LYS A 65 -4.27 -0.74 -3.10
CA LYS A 65 -5.45 0.12 -3.21
C LYS A 65 -5.20 1.49 -2.59
N ILE A 66 -4.71 1.56 -1.36
CA ILE A 66 -4.42 2.83 -0.68
C ILE A 66 -3.41 3.65 -1.48
N CYS A 67 -2.30 3.02 -1.92
CA CYS A 67 -1.28 3.72 -2.72
C CYS A 67 -1.83 4.26 -4.05
N SER A 68 -2.75 3.52 -4.68
CA SER A 68 -3.42 3.95 -5.90
C SER A 68 -4.40 5.08 -5.63
N ASP A 69 -5.24 4.97 -4.60
CA ASP A 69 -6.24 5.97 -4.22
C ASP A 69 -5.57 7.33 -3.96
N ILE A 70 -4.46 7.35 -3.20
CA ILE A 70 -3.75 8.61 -2.89
C ILE A 70 -2.68 9.00 -3.94
N GLY A 71 -2.64 8.28 -5.07
CA GLY A 71 -1.81 8.63 -6.23
C GLY A 71 -0.30 8.49 -6.03
N ILE A 72 0.16 7.57 -5.18
CA ILE A 72 1.60 7.31 -4.95
C ILE A 72 2.07 5.98 -5.52
N TRP A 73 1.18 5.18 -6.14
CA TRP A 73 1.54 3.92 -6.75
C TRP A 73 2.57 4.11 -7.87
N GLY A 74 3.61 3.27 -7.86
CA GLY A 74 4.71 3.36 -8.85
C GLY A 74 5.81 4.38 -8.52
N MET A 75 5.68 5.14 -7.43
CA MET A 75 6.76 6.02 -7.00
C MET A 75 7.99 5.23 -6.53
N LYS A 76 9.19 5.79 -6.77
CA LYS A 76 10.43 5.24 -6.21
C LYS A 76 10.38 5.29 -4.69
N GLY A 77 10.52 4.13 -4.04
CA GLY A 77 10.43 3.99 -2.59
C GLY A 77 9.14 3.35 -2.10
N ILE A 78 8.22 2.98 -3.02
CA ILE A 78 6.95 2.37 -2.64
C ILE A 78 7.13 0.98 -2.00
N ASP A 79 8.11 0.20 -2.46
CA ASP A 79 8.43 -1.10 -1.89
C ASP A 79 9.10 -0.97 -0.52
N GLU A 80 9.92 0.05 -0.34
CA GLU A 80 10.52 0.40 0.95
C GLU A 80 9.43 0.84 1.96
N LEU A 81 8.44 1.64 1.52
CA LEU A 81 7.29 2.00 2.35
C LEU A 81 6.50 0.76 2.75
N LYS A 82 6.26 -0.15 1.79
CA LYS A 82 5.62 -1.44 2.06
C LYS A 82 6.37 -2.22 3.13
N LYS A 83 7.68 -2.35 2.99
CA LYS A 83 8.52 -3.07 3.95
C LYS A 83 8.43 -2.46 5.35
N ILE A 84 8.45 -1.12 5.48
CA ILE A 84 8.27 -0.41 6.76
C ILE A 84 6.92 -0.77 7.39
N ILE A 85 5.82 -0.64 6.63
CA ILE A 85 4.46 -0.91 7.11
C ILE A 85 4.31 -2.36 7.57
N PHE A 86 4.78 -3.32 6.78
CA PHE A 86 4.70 -4.74 7.14
C PHE A 86 5.59 -5.09 8.33
N THR A 87 6.76 -4.47 8.49
CA THR A 87 7.60 -4.62 9.68
C THR A 87 6.89 -4.13 10.94
N ILE A 88 6.17 -3.02 10.86
CA ILE A 88 5.39 -2.49 11.99
C ILE A 88 4.21 -3.42 12.31
N LEU A 89 3.49 -3.95 11.31
CA LEU A 89 2.43 -4.94 11.53
C LEU A 89 2.94 -6.19 12.24
N GLU A 90 4.15 -6.65 11.92
CA GLU A 90 4.79 -7.77 12.63
C GLU A 90 5.09 -7.42 14.09
N TYR A 91 5.54 -6.20 14.39
CA TYR A 91 5.77 -5.73 15.76
C TYR A 91 4.47 -5.64 16.56
N GLN A 92 3.38 -5.15 15.95
CA GLN A 92 2.07 -5.08 16.57
C GLN A 92 1.51 -6.46 16.94
N LYS A 93 1.74 -7.48 16.10
CA LYS A 93 1.29 -8.86 16.40
C LYS A 93 1.91 -9.46 17.65
N VAL A 94 3.11 -9.04 18.00
CA VAL A 94 3.83 -9.50 19.20
C VAL A 94 3.81 -8.46 20.33
N GLU A 95 2.90 -7.51 20.26
CA GLU A 95 2.71 -6.42 21.23
C GLU A 95 4.01 -5.65 21.56
N LYS A 96 4.93 -5.61 20.59
CA LYS A 96 6.19 -4.92 20.74
C LYS A 96 6.03 -3.44 20.44
N SER A 97 6.41 -2.59 21.38
CA SER A 97 6.54 -1.15 21.14
C SER A 97 7.67 -0.90 20.15
N TYR A 98 7.58 0.15 19.35
CA TYR A 98 8.60 0.55 18.38
C TYR A 98 8.76 2.06 18.31
N GLN A 99 9.95 2.47 17.95
CA GLN A 99 10.24 3.85 17.53
C GLN A 99 10.47 3.87 16.01
N MET A 100 9.99 4.89 15.33
CA MET A 100 10.18 5.02 13.87
C MET A 100 11.67 4.97 13.47
N LYS A 101 12.55 5.51 14.33
CA LYS A 101 13.99 5.45 14.12
C LYS A 101 14.52 4.01 14.02
N GLU A 102 14.05 3.12 14.89
CA GLU A 102 14.44 1.71 14.92
C GLU A 102 13.90 0.96 13.70
N ILE A 103 12.67 1.27 13.28
CA ILE A 103 12.07 0.68 12.08
C ILE A 103 12.87 1.06 10.83
N TYR A 104 13.22 2.34 10.66
CA TYR A 104 14.03 2.78 9.52
C TYR A 104 15.42 2.11 9.53
N GLU A 105 16.04 1.97 10.68
CA GLU A 105 17.35 1.34 10.83
C GLU A 105 17.30 -0.16 10.48
N LYS A 106 16.31 -0.87 11.01
CA LYS A 106 16.07 -2.29 10.69
C LYS A 106 15.84 -2.49 9.21
N VAL A 107 14.90 -1.73 8.62
CA VAL A 107 14.55 -1.88 7.20
C VAL A 107 15.71 -1.49 6.30
N ALA A 108 16.48 -0.44 6.63
CA ALA A 108 17.67 -0.07 5.88
C ALA A 108 18.74 -1.17 5.92
N GLY A 109 18.96 -1.77 7.09
CA GLY A 109 19.88 -2.90 7.23
C GLY A 109 19.46 -4.14 6.44
N GLU A 110 18.17 -4.47 6.44
CA GLU A 110 17.63 -5.61 5.68
C GLU A 110 17.69 -5.40 4.16
N LEU A 111 17.49 -4.18 3.68
CA LEU A 111 17.44 -3.89 2.24
C LEU A 111 18.80 -3.59 1.61
N TYR A 112 19.69 -2.95 2.36
CA TYR A 112 20.93 -2.39 1.81
C TYR A 112 22.20 -2.90 2.50
N GLY A 113 22.04 -3.79 3.49
CA GLY A 113 23.15 -4.27 4.30
C GLY A 113 23.55 -3.28 5.41
N THR A 114 24.47 -3.74 6.27
CA THR A 114 24.94 -2.98 7.44
C THR A 114 26.08 -2.02 7.10
N ASP A 115 26.74 -2.22 5.96
CA ASP A 115 27.75 -1.28 5.48
C ASP A 115 27.10 0.05 5.15
N GLN A 116 27.59 1.13 5.74
CA GLN A 116 27.04 2.49 5.60
C GLN A 116 25.56 2.64 6.09
N LEU A 117 25.18 1.89 7.13
CA LEU A 117 23.80 1.86 7.65
C LEU A 117 23.22 3.25 7.91
N ALA A 118 23.99 4.17 8.48
CA ALA A 118 23.54 5.54 8.76
C ALA A 118 23.18 6.32 7.47
N SER A 119 23.96 6.17 6.41
CA SER A 119 23.71 6.79 5.10
C SER A 119 22.48 6.18 4.43
N ASN A 120 22.39 4.85 4.42
CA ASN A 120 21.28 4.10 3.86
C ASN A 120 19.96 4.44 4.55
N LYS A 121 19.95 4.52 5.89
CA LYS A 121 18.82 4.95 6.68
C LYS A 121 18.37 6.36 6.31
N LYS A 122 19.29 7.34 6.27
CA LYS A 122 18.98 8.72 5.88
C LYS A 122 18.40 8.79 4.47
N ALA A 123 18.95 8.03 3.52
CA ALA A 123 18.43 7.95 2.17
C ALA A 123 17.02 7.35 2.11
N LEU A 124 16.76 6.31 2.90
CA LEU A 124 15.43 5.69 3.07
C LEU A 124 14.42 6.71 3.64
N GLU A 125 14.76 7.37 4.74
CA GLU A 125 13.93 8.40 5.36
C GLU A 125 13.54 9.52 4.36
N GLN A 126 14.50 9.97 3.55
CA GLN A 126 14.23 11.00 2.54
C GLN A 126 13.36 10.51 1.38
N ARG A 127 13.47 9.23 0.99
CA ARG A 127 12.55 8.65 -0.02
C ARG A 127 11.13 8.56 0.51
N ILE A 128 10.96 8.03 1.72
CA ILE A 128 9.64 7.94 2.36
C ILE A 128 9.04 9.33 2.58
N ARG A 129 9.84 10.30 3.02
CA ARG A 129 9.39 11.68 3.16
C ARG A 129 8.84 12.25 1.84
N ARG A 130 9.51 11.99 0.71
CA ARG A 130 9.03 12.44 -0.63
C ARG A 130 7.70 11.79 -1.02
N ILE A 131 7.51 10.51 -0.71
CA ILE A 131 6.23 9.82 -0.92
C ILE A 131 5.12 10.47 -0.11
N MET A 132 5.35 10.75 1.18
CA MET A 132 4.36 11.41 2.04
C MET A 132 4.01 12.82 1.56
N LEU A 133 5.01 13.61 1.13
CA LEU A 133 4.77 14.94 0.58
C LEU A 133 3.95 14.87 -0.70
N LYS A 134 4.23 13.91 -1.59
CA LYS A 134 3.43 13.72 -2.80
C LYS A 134 2.00 13.27 -2.49
N ALA A 135 1.82 12.41 -1.50
CA ALA A 135 0.48 12.03 -1.04
C ALA A 135 -0.30 13.24 -0.49
N LEU A 136 0.36 14.10 0.29
CA LEU A 136 -0.26 15.34 0.81
C LEU A 136 -0.67 16.28 -0.34
N ASP A 137 0.22 16.51 -1.30
CA ASP A 137 -0.02 17.31 -2.50
C ASP A 137 -1.23 16.77 -3.30
N ASN A 138 -1.26 15.48 -3.62
CA ASN A 138 -2.35 14.84 -4.35
C ASN A 138 -3.70 14.98 -3.61
N ILE A 139 -3.73 14.68 -2.31
CA ILE A 139 -4.95 14.80 -1.49
C ILE A 139 -5.40 16.26 -1.41
N ALA A 140 -4.47 17.20 -1.26
CA ALA A 140 -4.80 18.63 -1.23
C ALA A 140 -5.35 19.11 -2.57
N GLN A 141 -4.85 18.61 -3.71
CA GLN A 141 -5.39 18.90 -5.04
C GLN A 141 -6.82 18.38 -5.18
N MET A 142 -7.08 17.10 -4.81
CA MET A 142 -8.43 16.51 -4.84
C MET A 142 -9.41 17.36 -4.03
N GLY A 143 -9.06 17.73 -2.80
CA GLY A 143 -9.92 18.58 -1.96
C GLY A 143 -10.05 20.03 -2.42
N ALA A 144 -9.09 20.55 -3.20
CA ALA A 144 -9.18 21.88 -3.80
C ALA A 144 -10.09 21.90 -5.03
N GLU A 145 -10.17 20.77 -5.77
CA GLU A 145 -11.06 20.59 -6.92
C GLU A 145 -12.49 20.25 -6.47
N ASP A 146 -12.63 19.25 -5.59
CA ASP A 146 -13.91 18.84 -4.99
C ASP A 146 -13.73 18.49 -3.51
N TYR A 147 -14.28 19.31 -2.63
CA TYR A 147 -14.22 19.09 -1.18
C TYR A 147 -15.00 17.83 -0.73
N TYR A 148 -15.92 17.34 -1.54
CA TYR A 148 -16.72 16.14 -1.29
C TYR A 148 -16.15 14.90 -1.99
N ASP A 149 -14.98 15.00 -2.62
CA ASP A 149 -14.31 13.85 -3.21
C ASP A 149 -14.16 12.71 -2.17
N PRO A 150 -14.59 11.48 -2.49
CA PRO A 150 -14.57 10.36 -1.55
C PRO A 150 -13.16 10.01 -1.04
N VAL A 151 -12.14 10.13 -1.91
CA VAL A 151 -10.74 9.85 -1.54
C VAL A 151 -10.23 10.93 -0.60
N PHE A 152 -10.54 12.20 -0.89
CA PHE A 152 -10.21 13.30 0.00
C PHE A 152 -10.86 13.11 1.37
N ALA A 153 -12.17 12.82 1.42
CA ALA A 153 -12.90 12.61 2.67
C ALA A 153 -12.31 11.45 3.51
N ASP A 154 -11.96 10.34 2.85
CA ASP A 154 -11.44 9.14 3.48
C ASP A 154 -10.01 9.31 4.02
N TYR A 155 -9.13 10.00 3.28
CA TYR A 155 -7.69 9.99 3.58
C TYR A 155 -7.14 11.28 4.16
N ALA A 156 -7.77 12.45 3.94
CA ALA A 156 -7.21 13.74 4.35
C ALA A 156 -6.93 13.82 5.86
N ASN A 157 -7.92 13.47 6.68
CA ASN A 157 -7.77 13.49 8.15
C ASN A 157 -7.14 12.21 8.71
N LEU A 158 -7.23 11.12 7.98
CA LEU A 158 -6.67 9.84 8.39
C LEU A 158 -5.14 9.85 8.33
N LEU A 159 -4.58 10.30 7.21
CA LEU A 159 -3.13 10.25 6.94
C LEU A 159 -2.40 11.50 7.42
N PHE A 160 -3.07 12.65 7.51
CA PHE A 160 -2.47 13.93 7.83
C PHE A 160 -3.24 14.67 8.94
N ASP A 161 -2.60 15.67 9.52
CA ASP A 161 -3.30 16.67 10.27
C ASP A 161 -4.10 17.56 9.30
N PHE A 162 -5.39 17.68 9.53
CA PHE A 162 -6.27 18.40 8.60
C PHE A 162 -5.90 19.88 8.42
N GLY A 163 -5.32 20.50 9.46
CA GLY A 163 -4.76 21.84 9.36
C GLY A 163 -3.62 21.93 8.35
N GLN A 164 -2.81 20.89 8.24
CA GLN A 164 -1.72 20.81 7.26
C GLN A 164 -2.23 20.56 5.84
N VAL A 165 -3.28 19.75 5.67
CA VAL A 165 -3.96 19.59 4.36
C VAL A 165 -4.50 20.93 3.90
N ARG A 166 -5.17 21.68 4.76
CA ARG A 166 -5.66 23.03 4.45
C ARG A 166 -4.53 24.03 4.14
N ALA A 167 -3.38 23.90 4.80
CA ALA A 167 -2.21 24.71 4.49
C ALA A 167 -1.70 24.40 3.07
N GLU A 168 -1.61 23.11 2.71
CA GLU A 168 -1.21 22.69 1.37
C GLU A 168 -2.21 23.16 0.30
N MET A 169 -3.52 23.02 0.54
CA MET A 169 -4.56 23.54 -0.36
C MET A 169 -4.44 25.06 -0.59
N ARG A 170 -4.02 25.83 0.42
CA ARG A 170 -3.74 27.27 0.26
C ARG A 170 -2.49 27.52 -0.55
N HIS A 171 -1.42 26.75 -0.26
CA HIS A 171 -0.15 26.83 -0.98
C HIS A 171 -0.30 26.54 -2.48
N LEU A 172 -1.15 25.56 -2.84
CA LEU A 172 -1.50 25.27 -4.23
C LEU A 172 -2.19 26.44 -4.95
N LYS A 173 -2.96 27.25 -4.23
CA LYS A 173 -3.62 28.46 -4.78
C LYS A 173 -2.72 29.67 -4.78
N ASP A 174 -1.87 29.77 -3.77
CA ASP A 174 -0.95 30.89 -3.57
C ASP A 174 0.40 30.36 -3.05
N SER A 175 1.36 30.26 -3.95
CA SER A 175 2.71 29.76 -3.66
C SER A 175 3.49 30.59 -2.65
N SER A 176 3.01 31.77 -2.28
CA SER A 176 3.61 32.61 -1.23
C SER A 176 3.22 32.14 0.18
N SER A 177 2.14 31.36 0.32
CA SER A 177 1.73 30.79 1.59
C SER A 177 2.62 29.61 2.01
N GLU A 178 2.72 29.34 3.31
CA GLU A 178 3.50 28.19 3.78
C GLU A 178 2.86 26.86 3.35
N PRO A 179 3.65 25.89 2.81
CA PRO A 179 3.16 24.57 2.47
C PRO A 179 2.80 23.77 3.73
N GLY A 180 1.98 22.73 3.55
CA GLY A 180 1.63 21.80 4.60
C GLY A 180 2.84 20.99 5.09
N ARG A 181 2.83 20.67 6.38
CA ARG A 181 3.87 19.84 7.01
C ARG A 181 3.37 18.43 7.21
N ILE A 182 4.27 17.45 7.10
CA ILE A 182 3.96 16.04 7.30
C ILE A 182 4.47 15.54 8.65
N SER A 183 3.71 14.61 9.24
CA SER A 183 4.12 13.78 10.37
C SER A 183 4.24 12.33 9.90
N SER A 184 5.45 11.79 9.90
CA SER A 184 5.68 10.40 9.50
C SER A 184 4.92 9.42 10.38
N LYS A 185 4.82 9.71 11.68
CA LYS A 185 4.07 8.89 12.63
C LYS A 185 2.58 8.85 12.26
N LYS A 186 1.95 10.02 12.11
CA LYS A 186 0.53 10.12 11.74
C LYS A 186 0.22 9.42 10.43
N PHE A 187 1.05 9.64 9.40
CA PHE A 187 0.89 9.01 8.09
C PHE A 187 0.93 7.48 8.20
N ILE A 188 1.95 6.93 8.85
CA ILE A 188 2.10 5.48 9.01
C ILE A 188 0.97 4.88 9.85
N GLU A 189 0.59 5.51 10.96
CA GLU A 189 -0.52 5.04 11.80
C GLU A 189 -1.85 5.05 11.04
N GLY A 190 -2.15 6.12 10.30
CA GLY A 190 -3.35 6.20 9.46
C GLY A 190 -3.36 5.16 8.35
N PHE A 191 -2.20 4.92 7.73
CA PHE A 191 -2.03 3.89 6.71
C PHE A 191 -2.29 2.48 7.27
N LEU A 192 -1.71 2.17 8.43
CA LEU A 192 -1.93 0.91 9.14
C LEU A 192 -3.40 0.72 9.51
N LEU A 193 -4.04 1.76 10.04
CA LEU A 193 -5.47 1.71 10.40
C LEU A 193 -6.33 1.38 9.17
N ARG A 194 -6.09 2.02 8.02
CA ARG A 194 -6.83 1.74 6.79
C ARG A 194 -6.57 0.34 6.24
N MET A 195 -5.37 -0.20 6.43
CA MET A 195 -5.02 -1.55 6.01
C MET A 195 -5.69 -2.63 6.85
N THR A 196 -5.92 -2.38 8.13
CA THR A 196 -6.43 -3.36 9.09
C THR A 196 -7.94 -3.27 9.32
N ALA A 197 -8.57 -2.16 8.90
CA ALA A 197 -10.02 -2.00 8.88
C ALA A 197 -10.68 -2.90 7.84
#